data_b6b337b7d011e542655f07e8dccdada5
#
_entry.id   b6b337b7d011e542655f07e8dccdada5
#
_cell.length_a   1.000
_cell.length_b   1.000
_cell.length_c   1.000
_cell.angle_alpha   90.00
_cell.angle_beta   90.00
_cell.angle_gamma   90.00
#
_symmetry.space_group_name_H-M   'P 1'
#
loop_
_entity.id
_entity.type
_entity.pdbx_description
1 polymer ?
#
loop_
_entity_poly.entity_id
_entity_poly.type
_entity_poly.pdbx_seq_one_letter_code
_entity_poly.pdbx_strand_id
1 'polypeptide(L)'
;MDIHERRALLICERNPDMKLDYVISITGHMATPVEVDSSAIHLRYVPDKTILTPASFGRYLDTLGTMAWETLEERAAAVLNDVNNELIARWLQVSISAPDQVHHGIDRHEVLLEDRQPNWDNAGLLSRLKLH
;
A
#
# COMPACT_ATOMS: atom_id res chain seq x y z
N MET A 1 5.80 -18.42 -3.07
CA MET A 1 6.16 -17.32 -3.99
C MET A 1 7.23 -16.47 -3.34
N ASP A 2 8.33 -16.23 -4.03
CA ASP A 2 9.39 -15.39 -3.48
C ASP A 2 9.11 -13.89 -3.70
N ILE A 3 9.96 -13.06 -3.11
CA ILE A 3 9.79 -11.62 -3.15
C ILE A 3 9.87 -11.05 -4.58
N HIS A 4 10.68 -11.63 -5.44
CA HIS A 4 10.84 -11.18 -6.83
C HIS A 4 9.59 -11.50 -7.66
N GLU A 5 9.03 -12.69 -7.50
CA GLU A 5 7.79 -13.07 -8.16
C GLU A 5 6.63 -12.19 -7.72
N ARG A 6 6.56 -11.91 -6.43
CA ARG A 6 5.51 -11.05 -5.85
C ARG A 6 5.58 -9.62 -6.40
N ARG A 7 6.79 -9.06 -6.43
CA ARG A 7 7.01 -7.68 -6.94
C ARG A 7 6.76 -7.58 -8.43
N ALA A 8 7.02 -8.65 -9.20
CA ALA A 8 6.79 -8.66 -10.64
C ALA A 8 5.31 -8.54 -11.02
N LEU A 9 4.40 -8.77 -10.08
CA LEU A 9 2.96 -8.56 -10.32
C LEU A 9 2.60 -7.09 -10.45
N LEU A 10 3.39 -6.20 -9.84
CA LEU A 10 3.13 -4.76 -9.84
C LEU A 10 3.63 -4.17 -11.16
N ILE A 11 2.72 -3.56 -11.91
CA ILE A 11 3.01 -2.98 -13.22
C ILE A 11 2.89 -1.47 -13.13
N CYS A 12 3.95 -0.78 -13.56
CA CYS A 12 4.01 0.68 -13.53
C CYS A 12 3.98 1.25 -14.94
N GLU A 13 3.42 2.44 -15.07
CA GLU A 13 3.38 3.21 -16.29
C GLU A 13 4.10 4.54 -16.07
N ARG A 14 4.42 5.24 -17.15
CA ARG A 14 5.09 6.54 -17.05
C ARG A 14 4.18 7.56 -16.36
N ASN A 15 4.74 8.34 -15.42
CA ASN A 15 4.04 9.48 -14.83
C ASN A 15 3.78 10.53 -15.91
N PRO A 16 2.52 10.94 -16.14
CA PRO A 16 2.19 11.90 -17.19
C PRO A 16 2.74 13.30 -16.96
N ASP A 17 3.01 13.69 -15.72
CA ASP A 17 3.60 14.99 -15.41
C ASP A 17 4.55 14.90 -14.22
N MET A 18 5.83 14.72 -14.50
CA MET A 18 6.86 14.58 -13.47
C MET A 18 7.22 15.91 -12.79
N LYS A 19 6.72 17.02 -13.29
CA LYS A 19 6.97 18.35 -12.69
C LYS A 19 6.05 18.65 -11.50
N LEU A 20 4.93 17.94 -11.42
CA LEU A 20 3.94 18.15 -10.38
C LEU A 20 4.14 17.21 -9.20
N ASP A 21 3.89 17.72 -8.01
CA ASP A 21 3.61 16.88 -6.85
C ASP A 21 2.10 16.75 -6.73
N TYR A 22 1.61 15.52 -6.81
CA TYR A 22 0.18 15.23 -6.61
C TYR A 22 0.06 13.88 -5.93
N VAL A 23 -1.07 13.65 -5.28
CA VAL A 23 -1.29 12.41 -4.51
C VAL A 23 -2.23 11.50 -5.29
N ILE A 24 -1.79 10.26 -5.47
CA ILE A 24 -2.63 9.17 -5.97
C ILE A 24 -3.08 8.36 -4.77
N SER A 25 -4.35 8.04 -4.72
CA SER A 25 -4.96 7.26 -3.63
C SER A 25 -5.68 6.06 -4.23
N ILE A 26 -5.34 4.86 -3.76
CA ILE A 26 -5.97 3.62 -4.17
C ILE A 26 -6.39 2.87 -2.92
N THR A 27 -7.67 2.55 -2.81
CA THR A 27 -8.19 1.72 -1.73
C THR A 27 -8.58 0.35 -2.27
N GLY A 28 -8.37 -0.67 -1.48
CA GLY A 28 -8.70 -2.03 -1.86
C GLY A 28 -8.85 -2.92 -0.63
N HIS A 29 -8.82 -4.21 -0.86
CA HIS A 29 -8.92 -5.18 0.23
C HIS A 29 -8.20 -6.47 -0.15
N MET A 30 -7.79 -7.20 0.89
CA MET A 30 -7.19 -8.53 0.75
C MET A 30 -8.08 -9.53 1.45
N ALA A 31 -8.68 -10.44 0.67
CA ALA A 31 -9.45 -11.54 1.21
C ALA A 31 -8.54 -12.74 1.44
N THR A 32 -8.72 -13.44 2.55
CA THR A 32 -8.00 -14.68 2.82
C THR A 32 -9.00 -15.84 2.91
N PRO A 33 -8.54 -17.09 2.63
CA PRO A 33 -9.44 -18.25 2.71
C PRO A 33 -9.98 -18.51 4.11
N VAL A 34 -9.31 -18.01 5.15
CA VAL A 34 -9.66 -18.29 6.56
C VAL A 34 -10.38 -17.13 7.25
N GLU A 35 -10.37 -15.95 6.67
CA GLU A 35 -11.05 -14.77 7.23
C GLU A 35 -12.42 -14.59 6.59
N VAL A 36 -13.43 -14.35 7.40
CA VAL A 36 -14.79 -14.06 6.92
C VAL A 36 -14.82 -12.70 6.24
N ASP A 37 -14.15 -11.71 6.84
CA ASP A 37 -14.01 -10.37 6.31
C ASP A 37 -12.59 -10.15 5.80
N SER A 38 -12.44 -9.28 4.81
CA SER A 38 -11.16 -8.94 4.24
C SER A 38 -10.49 -7.79 4.98
N SER A 39 -9.15 -7.75 4.94
CA SER A 39 -8.39 -6.60 5.40
C SER A 39 -8.50 -5.47 4.41
N ALA A 40 -8.79 -4.26 4.89
CA ALA A 40 -8.81 -3.07 4.05
C ALA A 40 -7.41 -2.49 3.91
N ILE A 41 -7.09 -2.00 2.72
CA ILE A 41 -5.81 -1.35 2.45
C ILE A 41 -6.04 -0.01 1.77
N HIS A 42 -5.26 0.98 2.17
CA HIS A 42 -5.26 2.31 1.57
C HIS A 42 -3.82 2.67 1.20
N LEU A 43 -3.57 2.79 -0.09
CA LEU A 43 -2.28 3.21 -0.63
C LEU A 43 -2.39 4.66 -1.11
N ARG A 44 -1.48 5.51 -0.64
CA ARG A 44 -1.36 6.89 -1.13
C ARG A 44 0.09 7.16 -1.48
N TYR A 45 0.34 7.85 -2.58
CA TYR A 45 1.71 8.17 -2.94
C TYR A 45 1.79 9.40 -3.83
N VAL A 46 2.95 10.06 -3.78
CA VAL A 46 3.33 11.11 -4.71
C VAL A 46 4.30 10.48 -5.71
N PRO A 47 3.91 10.36 -6.98
CA PRO A 47 4.76 9.67 -7.95
C PRO A 47 5.98 10.49 -8.33
N ASP A 48 7.06 9.79 -8.65
CA ASP A 48 8.23 10.38 -9.29
C ASP A 48 8.17 10.10 -10.79
N LYS A 49 8.80 9.04 -11.25
CA LYS A 49 8.90 8.72 -12.68
C LYS A 49 7.75 7.88 -13.20
N THR A 50 7.15 7.09 -12.34
CA THR A 50 6.13 6.10 -12.74
C THR A 50 4.93 6.14 -11.81
N ILE A 51 3.80 5.64 -12.34
CA ILE A 51 2.57 5.44 -11.59
C ILE A 51 2.21 3.95 -11.63
N LEU A 52 1.55 3.48 -10.59
CA LEU A 52 1.14 2.08 -10.46
C LEU A 52 -0.23 1.89 -11.14
N THR A 53 -0.35 0.84 -11.96
CA THR A 53 -1.66 0.53 -12.54
C THR A 53 -2.56 -0.09 -11.47
N PRO A 54 -3.79 0.41 -11.30
CA PRO A 54 -4.70 -0.14 -10.28
C PRO A 54 -5.02 -1.61 -10.48
N ALA A 55 -5.16 -2.06 -11.74
CA ALA A 55 -5.45 -3.45 -12.04
C ALA A 55 -4.36 -4.40 -11.56
N SER A 56 -3.07 -4.02 -11.73
CA SER A 56 -1.96 -4.85 -11.26
C SER A 56 -1.91 -4.87 -9.74
N PHE A 57 -2.23 -3.75 -9.09
CA PHE A 57 -2.28 -3.69 -7.63
C PHE A 57 -3.37 -4.62 -7.10
N GLY A 58 -4.53 -4.68 -7.75
CA GLY A 58 -5.60 -5.61 -7.37
C GLY A 58 -5.16 -7.06 -7.45
N ARG A 59 -4.49 -7.46 -8.53
CA ARG A 59 -3.94 -8.82 -8.68
C ARG A 59 -2.88 -9.12 -7.61
N TYR A 60 -2.05 -8.15 -7.31
CA TYR A 60 -1.05 -8.26 -6.25
C TYR A 60 -1.72 -8.50 -4.90
N LEU A 61 -2.77 -7.75 -4.57
CA LEU A 61 -3.53 -7.93 -3.32
C LEU A 61 -4.18 -9.31 -3.24
N ASP A 62 -4.73 -9.81 -4.35
CA ASP A 62 -5.30 -11.16 -4.39
C ASP A 62 -4.24 -12.21 -4.04
N THR A 63 -3.05 -12.05 -4.58
CA THR A 63 -1.93 -12.95 -4.29
C THR A 63 -1.50 -12.86 -2.83
N LEU A 64 -1.36 -11.65 -2.29
CA LEU A 64 -1.01 -11.48 -0.88
C LEU A 64 -2.03 -12.12 0.06
N GLY A 65 -3.31 -12.06 -0.30
CA GLY A 65 -4.37 -12.68 0.48
C GLY A 65 -4.26 -14.19 0.60
N THR A 66 -3.56 -14.85 -0.33
CA THR A 66 -3.33 -16.30 -0.29
C THR A 66 -2.10 -16.69 0.51
N MET A 67 -1.27 -15.74 0.91
CA MET A 67 -0.03 -15.99 1.63
C MET A 67 -0.27 -15.97 3.14
N ALA A 68 0.57 -16.70 3.88
CA ALA A 68 0.53 -16.69 5.34
C ALA A 68 1.33 -15.51 5.88
N TRP A 69 0.72 -14.75 6.77
CA TRP A 69 1.36 -13.62 7.46
C TRP A 69 1.22 -13.81 8.97
N GLU A 70 2.30 -13.64 9.70
CA GLU A 70 2.25 -13.80 11.16
C GLU A 70 1.58 -12.61 11.84
N THR A 71 1.78 -11.41 11.30
CA THR A 71 1.23 -10.18 11.87
C THR A 71 0.72 -9.25 10.78
N LEU A 72 -0.18 -8.35 11.16
CA LEU A 72 -0.64 -7.28 10.27
C LEU A 72 0.51 -6.35 9.92
N GLU A 73 1.41 -6.11 10.87
CA GLU A 73 2.59 -5.27 10.67
C GLU A 73 3.51 -5.84 9.59
N GLU A 74 3.72 -7.15 9.58
CA GLU A 74 4.53 -7.82 8.56
C GLU A 74 3.92 -7.67 7.17
N ARG A 75 2.60 -7.85 7.08
CA ARG A 75 1.86 -7.66 5.83
C ARG A 75 1.97 -6.23 5.33
N ALA A 76 1.78 -5.25 6.20
CA ALA A 76 1.87 -3.83 5.85
C ALA A 76 3.28 -3.46 5.37
N ALA A 77 4.31 -3.93 6.07
CA ALA A 77 5.70 -3.69 5.70
C ALA A 77 6.03 -4.30 4.32
N ALA A 78 5.51 -5.50 4.05
CA ALA A 78 5.70 -6.14 2.75
C ALA A 78 5.11 -5.31 1.62
N VAL A 79 3.88 -4.79 1.79
CA VAL A 79 3.25 -3.94 0.79
C VAL A 79 4.05 -2.66 0.56
N LEU A 80 4.45 -1.99 1.63
CA LEU A 80 5.22 -0.75 1.51
C LEU A 80 6.52 -1.00 0.74
N ASN A 81 7.26 -2.03 1.11
CA ASN A 81 8.54 -2.33 0.49
C ASN A 81 8.40 -2.80 -0.96
N ASP A 82 7.41 -3.63 -1.26
CA ASP A 82 7.18 -4.11 -2.62
C ASP A 82 6.77 -2.97 -3.54
N VAL A 83 5.82 -2.16 -3.12
CA VAL A 83 5.33 -1.04 -3.93
C VAL A 83 6.44 -0.02 -4.14
N ASN A 84 7.18 0.33 -3.09
CA ASN A 84 8.24 1.32 -3.22
C ASN A 84 9.43 0.80 -4.04
N ASN A 85 9.69 -0.50 -4.02
CA ASN A 85 10.72 -1.09 -4.88
C ASN A 85 10.42 -0.87 -6.36
N GLU A 86 9.14 -0.89 -6.74
CA GLU A 86 8.71 -0.71 -8.13
C GLU A 86 8.48 0.75 -8.50
N LEU A 87 7.88 1.53 -7.61
CA LEU A 87 7.55 2.94 -7.88
C LEU A 87 8.68 3.90 -7.62
N ILE A 88 9.47 3.67 -6.58
CA ILE A 88 10.44 4.63 -6.07
C ILE A 88 9.78 6.02 -5.96
N ALA A 89 8.69 6.06 -5.21
CA ALA A 89 7.85 7.25 -5.08
C ALA A 89 8.56 8.35 -4.28
N ARG A 90 8.17 9.61 -4.52
CA ARG A 90 8.66 10.72 -3.72
C ARG A 90 8.19 10.60 -2.27
N TRP A 91 6.96 10.16 -2.10
CA TRP A 91 6.32 9.89 -0.82
C TRP A 91 5.35 8.71 -0.98
N LEU A 92 5.28 7.85 0.01
CA LEU A 92 4.45 6.66 -0.02
C LEU A 92 3.88 6.39 1.36
N GLN A 93 2.59 6.10 1.42
CA GLN A 93 1.92 5.75 2.67
C GLN A 93 1.04 4.53 2.44
N VAL A 94 1.14 3.56 3.34
CA VAL A 94 0.31 2.36 3.34
C VAL A 94 -0.41 2.26 4.67
N SER A 95 -1.72 2.09 4.62
CA SER A 95 -2.55 1.84 5.79
C SER A 95 -3.27 0.52 5.57
N ILE A 96 -3.18 -0.37 6.56
CA ILE A 96 -3.90 -1.65 6.53
C ILE A 96 -4.66 -1.79 7.84
N SER A 97 -5.93 -2.18 7.75
CA SER A 97 -6.74 -2.48 8.91
C SER A 97 -7.20 -3.94 8.86
N ALA A 98 -7.12 -4.60 10.02
CA ALA A 98 -7.66 -5.95 10.16
C ALA A 98 -9.19 -5.91 10.18
N PRO A 99 -9.85 -7.02 9.82
CA PRO A 99 -11.30 -7.12 10.01
C PRO A 99 -11.67 -6.91 11.47
N ASP A 100 -12.86 -6.35 11.71
CA ASP A 100 -13.33 -6.09 13.06
C ASP A 100 -13.42 -7.39 13.87
N GLN A 101 -13.02 -7.31 15.15
CA GLN A 101 -13.17 -8.40 16.13
C GLN A 101 -12.43 -9.70 15.78
N VAL A 102 -11.31 -9.61 15.05
CA VAL A 102 -10.47 -10.77 14.75
C VAL A 102 -9.86 -11.34 16.03
N HIS A 103 -9.52 -10.47 16.99
CA HIS A 103 -8.92 -10.87 18.27
C HIS A 103 -9.84 -10.50 19.42
N HIS A 104 -9.96 -11.41 20.39
CA HIS A 104 -10.79 -11.19 21.56
C HIS A 104 -10.37 -9.93 22.32
N GLY A 105 -11.34 -9.07 22.62
CA GLY A 105 -11.13 -7.85 23.36
C GLY A 105 -10.57 -6.68 22.54
N ILE A 106 -10.30 -6.91 21.25
CA ILE A 106 -9.76 -5.87 20.36
C ILE A 106 -10.83 -5.49 19.34
N ASP A 107 -11.23 -4.22 19.35
CA ASP A 107 -12.22 -3.71 18.41
C ASP A 107 -11.59 -3.35 17.08
N ARG A 108 -10.37 -2.85 17.09
CA ARG A 108 -9.71 -2.31 15.92
C ARG A 108 -8.20 -2.54 15.95
N HIS A 109 -7.63 -2.90 14.80
CA HIS A 109 -6.19 -3.02 14.64
C HIS A 109 -5.82 -2.45 13.28
N GLU A 110 -5.05 -1.37 13.27
CA GLU A 110 -4.61 -0.71 12.05
C GLU A 110 -3.11 -0.46 12.10
N VAL A 111 -2.47 -0.50 10.93
CA VAL A 111 -1.05 -0.17 10.79
C VAL A 111 -0.91 0.89 9.71
N LEU A 112 -0.20 1.95 10.02
CA LEU A 112 0.09 3.04 9.10
C LEU A 112 1.59 3.18 8.94
N LEU A 113 2.10 3.04 7.72
CA LEU A 113 3.51 3.15 7.41
C LEU A 113 3.73 4.22 6.35
N GLU A 114 4.88 4.89 6.44
CA GLU A 114 5.24 5.95 5.53
C GLU A 114 6.72 5.85 5.18
N ASP A 115 7.05 6.19 3.93
CA ASP A 115 8.44 6.35 3.48
C ASP A 115 8.49 7.50 2.47
N ARG A 116 9.66 8.10 2.31
CA ARG A 116 9.87 9.18 1.35
C ARG A 116 11.32 9.26 0.91
N GLN A 117 11.54 9.86 -0.25
CA GLN A 117 12.90 10.15 -0.71
C GLN A 117 13.58 11.13 0.25
N PRO A 118 14.89 10.95 0.52
CA PRO A 118 15.57 11.71 1.58
C PRO A 118 15.50 13.24 1.46
N ASN A 119 15.49 13.76 0.24
CA ASN A 119 15.53 15.20 0.00
C ASN A 119 14.19 15.79 -0.45
N TRP A 120 13.14 14.98 -0.40
CA TRP A 120 11.82 15.43 -0.80
C TRP A 120 11.00 15.87 0.41
N ASP A 121 10.33 17.00 0.28
CA ASP A 121 9.33 17.45 1.24
C ASP A 121 8.30 18.34 0.53
N ASN A 122 7.07 18.24 0.94
CA ASN A 122 5.97 19.10 0.50
C ASN A 122 4.91 19.15 1.60
N ALA A 123 5.24 19.85 2.68
CA ALA A 123 4.37 19.93 3.84
C ALA A 123 2.99 20.50 3.49
N GLY A 124 2.94 21.45 2.56
CA GLY A 124 1.69 22.06 2.13
C GLY A 124 0.74 21.06 1.48
N LEU A 125 1.27 20.17 0.65
CA LEU A 125 0.47 19.10 0.02
C LEU A 125 0.02 18.08 1.06
N LEU A 126 0.97 17.59 1.88
CA LEU A 126 0.67 16.54 2.86
C LEU A 126 -0.33 17.00 3.92
N SER A 127 -0.28 18.28 4.30
CA SER A 127 -1.21 18.82 5.30
C SER A 127 -2.67 18.85 4.83
N ARG A 128 -2.90 18.75 3.53
CA ARG A 128 -4.25 18.73 2.95
C ARG A 128 -4.84 17.34 2.84
N LEU A 129 -4.07 16.30 3.15
CA LEU A 129 -4.56 14.93 3.08
C LEU A 129 -5.54 14.64 4.22
N LYS A 130 -6.64 13.94 3.88
CA LYS A 130 -7.60 13.52 4.87
C LYS A 130 -7.03 12.39 5.72
N LEU A 131 -7.38 12.38 6.98
CA LEU A 131 -7.17 11.21 7.84
C LEU A 131 -8.08 10.07 7.37
N HIS A 132 -7.63 8.86 7.58
CA HIS A 132 -8.41 7.67 7.21
C HIS A 132 -8.72 6.78 8.38
#